data_ac6ea262a1387eba3a1672ec342e91a0
#
_entry.id   ac6ea262a1387eba3a1672ec342e91a0
#
_cell.length_a   1.000
_cell.length_b   1.000
_cell.length_c   1.000
_cell.angle_alpha   90.00
_cell.angle_beta   90.00
_cell.angle_gamma   90.00
#
_symmetry.space_group_name_H-M   'P 1'
#
loop_
_entity.id
_entity.type
_entity.pdbx_description
1 polymer ?
#
loop_
_entity_poly.entity_id
_entity_poly.type
_entity_poly.pdbx_seq_one_letter_code
_entity_poly.pdbx_strand_id
1 'polypeptide(L)'
;MATSSFYLKVISANRVFFAGKCRSLIVPEFDGQKEILAHHEDMVIAIDEGQMKFQPEGSDEWIHAVVGMGFVEIVNNRVTLLVETAEKPEEIDVRRAEEAKQRAEERLRQKQSIHEYYHSRAALARAMARLKACLLYTSDA
;
A
#
# COMPACT_ATOMS: atom_id res chain seq x y z
N MET A 1 -31.13 -5.19 -0.84
CA MET A 1 -30.36 -4.66 -1.98
C MET A 1 -29.04 -5.38 -2.12
N ALA A 2 -28.69 -5.79 -3.32
CA ALA A 2 -27.38 -6.36 -3.55
C ALA A 2 -26.32 -5.27 -3.33
N THR A 3 -25.35 -5.56 -2.48
CA THR A 3 -24.21 -4.67 -2.29
C THR A 3 -23.34 -4.71 -3.55
N SER A 4 -23.09 -3.54 -4.12
CA SER A 4 -22.20 -3.45 -5.28
C SER A 4 -20.77 -3.79 -4.86
N SER A 5 -20.15 -4.66 -5.63
CA SER A 5 -18.76 -5.07 -5.39
C SER A 5 -17.97 -5.06 -6.69
N PHE A 6 -16.66 -5.12 -6.56
CA PHE A 6 -15.73 -5.26 -7.67
C PHE A 6 -14.73 -6.38 -7.36
N TYR A 7 -14.11 -6.93 -8.40
CA TYR A 7 -13.08 -7.93 -8.21
C TYR A 7 -11.73 -7.25 -8.01
N LEU A 8 -11.07 -7.56 -6.89
CA LEU A 8 -9.75 -7.02 -6.57
C LEU A 8 -8.68 -8.11 -6.62
N LYS A 9 -7.59 -7.83 -7.30
CA LYS A 9 -6.39 -8.65 -7.29
C LYS A 9 -5.20 -7.77 -6.96
N VAL A 10 -4.50 -8.12 -5.89
CA VAL A 10 -3.30 -7.42 -5.45
C VAL A 10 -2.09 -8.30 -5.72
N ILE A 11 -1.20 -7.84 -6.58
CA ILE A 11 -0.01 -8.60 -7.01
C ILE A 11 1.24 -7.82 -6.61
N SER A 12 2.10 -8.45 -5.85
CA SER A 12 3.44 -7.93 -5.57
C SER A 12 4.47 -8.68 -6.42
N ALA A 13 5.73 -8.25 -6.36
CA ALA A 13 6.80 -8.82 -7.18
C ALA A 13 6.98 -10.34 -6.97
N ASN A 14 6.64 -10.86 -5.80
CA ASN A 14 6.91 -12.24 -5.45
C ASN A 14 5.65 -13.08 -5.16
N ARG A 15 4.47 -12.49 -5.11
CA ARG A 15 3.24 -13.26 -4.82
C ARG A 15 1.95 -12.51 -5.16
N VAL A 16 0.86 -13.28 -5.25
CA VAL A 16 -0.48 -12.71 -5.21
C VAL A 16 -0.84 -12.51 -3.73
N PHE A 17 -0.97 -11.26 -3.32
CA PHE A 17 -1.28 -10.89 -1.94
C PHE A 17 -2.76 -11.15 -1.60
N PHE A 18 -3.65 -10.83 -2.54
CA PHE A 18 -5.09 -10.99 -2.34
C PHE A 18 -5.79 -11.13 -3.71
N ALA A 19 -6.85 -11.92 -3.73
CA ALA A 19 -7.75 -12.04 -4.89
C ALA A 19 -9.16 -12.33 -4.38
N GLY A 20 -10.12 -11.50 -4.74
CA GLY A 20 -11.51 -11.69 -4.32
C GLY A 20 -12.36 -10.46 -4.56
N LYS A 21 -13.64 -10.57 -4.23
CA LYS A 21 -14.58 -9.46 -4.34
C LYS A 21 -14.50 -8.54 -3.14
N CYS A 22 -14.51 -7.24 -3.40
CA CYS A 22 -14.42 -6.20 -2.37
C CYS A 22 -15.49 -5.14 -2.59
N ARG A 23 -15.81 -4.42 -1.51
CA ARG A 23 -16.74 -3.28 -1.55
C ARG A 23 -16.00 -1.96 -1.69
N SER A 24 -14.80 -1.87 -1.17
CA SER A 24 -14.00 -0.64 -1.19
C SER A 24 -12.52 -0.95 -1.15
N LEU A 25 -11.73 -0.10 -1.81
CA LEU A 25 -10.28 -0.12 -1.77
C LEU A 25 -9.79 1.31 -1.59
N ILE A 26 -8.92 1.54 -0.63
CA ILE A 26 -8.29 2.85 -0.42
C ILE A 26 -6.79 2.69 -0.62
N VAL A 27 -6.24 3.47 -1.55
CA VAL A 27 -4.83 3.40 -1.94
C VAL A 27 -4.13 4.73 -1.71
N PRO A 28 -2.80 4.70 -1.42
CA PRO A 28 -2.04 5.93 -1.27
C PRO A 28 -1.63 6.49 -2.64
N GLU A 29 -1.99 7.73 -2.91
CA GLU A 29 -1.52 8.49 -4.07
C GLU A 29 -0.44 9.48 -3.60
N PHE A 30 0.23 10.14 -4.55
CA PHE A 30 1.28 11.10 -4.23
C PHE A 30 0.77 12.32 -3.45
N ASP A 31 -0.49 12.66 -3.62
CA ASP A 31 -1.11 13.83 -2.98
C ASP A 31 -2.22 13.48 -1.98
N GLY A 32 -2.31 12.23 -1.55
CA GLY A 32 -3.31 11.82 -0.57
C GLY A 32 -3.76 10.39 -0.75
N GLN A 33 -5.00 10.13 -0.43
CA GLN A 33 -5.62 8.82 -0.56
C GLN A 33 -6.74 8.86 -1.58
N LYS A 34 -6.95 7.74 -2.28
CA LYS A 34 -8.06 7.58 -3.20
C LYS A 34 -8.86 6.35 -2.86
N GLU A 35 -10.17 6.51 -2.75
CA GLU A 35 -11.10 5.40 -2.58
C GLU A 35 -11.64 4.93 -3.92
N ILE A 36 -11.63 3.63 -4.13
CA ILE A 36 -12.17 2.98 -5.33
C ILE A 36 -13.36 2.13 -4.90
N LEU A 37 -14.51 2.39 -5.50
CA LEU A 37 -15.75 1.68 -5.26
C LEU A 37 -16.16 0.90 -6.51
N ALA A 38 -17.23 0.11 -6.38
CA ALA A 38 -17.76 -0.65 -7.50
C ALA A 38 -18.14 0.25 -8.67
N HIS A 39 -17.92 -0.23 -9.88
CA HIS A 39 -18.23 0.47 -11.13
C HIS A 39 -17.47 1.77 -11.33
N HIS A 40 -16.27 1.83 -10.76
CA HIS A 40 -15.37 2.96 -10.99
C HIS A 40 -14.99 3.03 -12.46
N GLU A 41 -14.84 4.26 -12.96
CA GLU A 41 -14.41 4.55 -14.32
C GLU A 41 -13.09 3.86 -14.65
N ASP A 42 -12.98 3.34 -15.87
CA ASP A 42 -11.73 2.68 -16.31
C ASP A 42 -10.59 3.69 -16.30
N MET A 43 -9.51 3.36 -15.61
CA MET A 43 -8.31 4.21 -15.55
C MET A 43 -7.12 3.46 -14.97
N VAL A 44 -5.95 4.09 -15.08
CA VAL A 44 -4.72 3.65 -14.41
C VAL A 44 -4.30 4.75 -13.44
N ILE A 45 -4.01 4.37 -12.20
CA ILE A 45 -3.65 5.31 -11.13
C ILE A 45 -2.27 4.92 -10.59
N ALA A 46 -1.36 5.89 -10.53
CA ALA A 46 -0.06 5.68 -9.90
C ALA A 46 -0.21 5.66 -8.38
N ILE A 47 0.48 4.73 -7.73
CA ILE A 47 0.44 4.55 -6.28
C ILE A 47 1.81 4.88 -5.71
N ASP A 48 1.81 5.68 -4.65
CA ASP A 48 2.99 5.94 -3.85
C ASP A 48 3.14 4.88 -2.76
N GLU A 49 4.30 4.83 -2.15
CA GLU A 49 4.54 3.97 -0.99
C GLU A 49 3.70 4.44 0.18
N GLY A 50 3.02 3.51 0.84
CA GLY A 50 2.18 3.86 1.96
C GLY A 50 1.27 2.74 2.39
N GLN A 51 0.22 3.12 3.06
CA GLN A 51 -0.77 2.19 3.58
C GLN A 51 -1.97 2.13 2.65
N MET A 52 -2.42 0.92 2.39
CA MET A 52 -3.70 0.69 1.74
C MET A 52 -4.61 -0.11 2.64
N LYS A 53 -5.90 -0.06 2.40
CA LYS A 53 -6.86 -0.93 3.04
C LYS A 53 -7.98 -1.25 2.08
N PHE A 54 -8.56 -2.43 2.25
CA PHE A 54 -9.71 -2.85 1.45
C PHE A 54 -10.68 -3.63 2.31
N GLN A 55 -11.94 -3.58 1.91
CA GLN A 55 -13.02 -4.25 2.63
C GLN A 55 -13.60 -5.35 1.76
N PRO A 56 -13.38 -6.62 2.11
CA PRO A 56 -13.94 -7.75 1.37
C PRO A 56 -15.47 -7.74 1.38
N GLU A 57 -16.07 -8.29 0.33
CA GLU A 57 -17.51 -8.46 0.27
C GLU A 57 -17.99 -9.38 1.39
N GLY A 58 -19.08 -8.97 2.06
CA GLY A 58 -19.65 -9.74 3.15
C GLY A 58 -18.98 -9.56 4.50
N SER A 59 -17.99 -8.68 4.59
CA SER A 59 -17.28 -8.36 5.83
C SER A 59 -17.35 -6.88 6.12
N ASP A 60 -17.46 -6.52 7.39
CA ASP A 60 -17.37 -5.13 7.84
C ASP A 60 -15.93 -4.76 8.25
N GLU A 61 -15.04 -5.75 8.26
CA GLU A 61 -13.65 -5.52 8.64
C GLU A 61 -12.82 -5.07 7.44
N TRP A 62 -11.88 -4.19 7.72
CA TRP A 62 -10.90 -3.73 6.74
C TRP A 62 -9.61 -4.54 6.87
N ILE A 63 -9.08 -4.96 5.73
CA ILE A 63 -7.76 -5.58 5.66
C ILE A 63 -6.76 -4.48 5.33
N HIS A 64 -5.75 -4.33 6.19
CA HIS A 64 -4.71 -3.31 6.04
C HIS A 64 -3.45 -3.93 5.46
N ALA A 65 -2.76 -3.17 4.63
CA ALA A 65 -1.48 -3.57 4.07
C ALA A 65 -0.58 -2.36 3.87
N VAL A 66 0.72 -2.60 3.86
CA VAL A 66 1.73 -1.61 3.46
C VAL A 66 2.21 -1.99 2.09
N VAL A 67 2.15 -1.06 1.15
CA VAL A 67 2.50 -1.29 -0.24
C VAL A 67 3.66 -0.40 -0.66
N GLY A 68 4.48 -0.92 -1.58
CA GLY A 68 5.49 -0.15 -2.28
C GLY A 68 4.88 0.59 -3.46
N MET A 69 5.71 1.22 -4.25
CA MET A 69 5.29 1.92 -5.45
C MET A 69 4.70 0.97 -6.49
N GLY A 70 3.79 1.47 -7.29
CA GLY A 70 3.17 0.71 -8.34
C GLY A 70 2.02 1.45 -8.98
N PHE A 71 1.03 0.71 -9.45
CA PHE A 71 -0.15 1.31 -10.04
C PHE A 71 -1.37 0.42 -9.91
N VAL A 72 -2.54 1.04 -9.99
CA VAL A 72 -3.84 0.37 -10.04
C VAL A 72 -4.38 0.48 -11.45
N GLU A 73 -4.80 -0.63 -12.01
CA GLU A 73 -5.55 -0.67 -13.27
C GLU A 73 -7.00 -1.00 -12.99
N ILE A 74 -7.92 -0.16 -13.46
CA ILE A 74 -9.37 -0.38 -13.32
C ILE A 74 -9.95 -0.58 -14.70
N VAL A 75 -10.50 -1.76 -14.96
CA VAL A 75 -11.12 -2.11 -16.24
C VAL A 75 -12.36 -2.95 -15.99
N ASN A 76 -13.52 -2.49 -16.46
CA ASN A 76 -14.78 -3.23 -16.37
C ASN A 76 -15.08 -3.79 -14.98
N ASN A 77 -14.99 -2.94 -13.97
CA ASN A 77 -15.26 -3.31 -12.58
C ASN A 77 -14.29 -4.35 -12.01
N ARG A 78 -13.11 -4.46 -12.63
CA ARG A 78 -12.00 -5.28 -12.15
C ARG A 78 -10.84 -4.37 -11.81
N VAL A 79 -10.32 -4.54 -10.60
CA VAL A 79 -9.25 -3.70 -10.08
C VAL A 79 -8.02 -4.57 -9.85
N THR A 80 -6.93 -4.25 -10.55
CA THR A 80 -5.66 -4.95 -10.39
C THR A 80 -4.63 -3.98 -9.83
N LEU A 81 -4.10 -4.32 -8.67
CA LEU A 81 -3.07 -3.56 -8.00
C LEU A 81 -1.72 -4.26 -8.22
N LEU A 82 -0.81 -3.58 -8.92
CA LEU A 82 0.53 -4.08 -9.20
C LEU A 82 1.52 -3.21 -8.43
N VAL A 83 2.15 -3.77 -7.41
CA VAL A 83 3.06 -3.05 -6.52
C VAL A 83 4.36 -3.82 -6.32
N GLU A 84 5.42 -3.10 -5.97
CA GLU A 84 6.71 -3.73 -5.69
C GLU A 84 6.63 -4.68 -4.51
N THR A 85 5.97 -4.22 -3.43
CA THR A 85 5.81 -5.01 -2.20
C THR A 85 4.41 -4.82 -1.65
N ALA A 86 3.92 -5.86 -0.97
CA ALA A 86 2.67 -5.80 -0.20
C ALA A 86 2.84 -6.66 1.04
N GLU A 87 2.64 -6.08 2.21
CA GLU A 87 2.85 -6.74 3.49
C GLU A 87 1.70 -6.46 4.44
N LYS A 88 1.26 -7.48 5.18
CA LYS A 88 0.33 -7.26 6.29
C LYS A 88 1.08 -6.70 7.48
N PRO A 89 0.44 -5.87 8.34
CA PRO A 89 1.12 -5.32 9.52
C PRO A 89 1.78 -6.39 10.40
N GLU A 90 1.16 -7.54 10.57
CA GLU A 90 1.69 -8.64 11.38
C GLU A 90 2.91 -9.32 10.75
N GLU A 91 3.16 -9.13 9.47
CA GLU A 91 4.34 -9.67 8.77
C GLU A 91 5.54 -8.74 8.91
N ILE A 92 5.36 -7.51 9.42
CA ILE A 92 6.39 -6.49 9.49
C ILE A 92 7.24 -6.67 10.75
N ASP A 93 8.54 -6.76 10.57
CA ASP A 93 9.51 -6.74 11.65
C ASP A 93 9.79 -5.29 12.04
N VAL A 94 9.23 -4.84 13.17
CA VAL A 94 9.37 -3.45 13.63
C VAL A 94 10.83 -3.06 13.83
N ARG A 95 11.65 -3.95 14.37
CA ARG A 95 13.07 -3.68 14.59
C ARG A 95 13.79 -3.42 13.26
N ARG A 96 13.55 -4.26 12.26
CA ARG A 96 14.17 -4.09 10.94
C ARG A 96 13.67 -2.81 10.26
N ALA A 97 12.39 -2.49 10.43
CA ALA A 97 11.81 -1.25 9.90
C ALA A 97 12.45 -0.02 10.54
N GLU A 98 12.67 -0.04 11.86
CA GLU A 98 13.34 1.04 12.59
C GLU A 98 14.78 1.20 12.14
N GLU A 99 15.53 0.11 11.99
CA GLU A 99 16.90 0.13 11.48
C GLU A 99 16.95 0.67 10.06
N ALA A 100 16.01 0.26 9.19
CA ALA A 100 15.93 0.74 7.83
C ALA A 100 15.65 2.25 7.77
N LYS A 101 14.77 2.74 8.65
CA LYS A 101 14.49 4.17 8.77
C LYS A 101 15.74 4.95 9.15
N GLN A 102 16.49 4.48 10.16
CA GLN A 102 17.73 5.11 10.59
C GLN A 102 18.76 5.16 9.47
N ARG A 103 18.93 4.05 8.73
CA ARG A 103 19.86 4.01 7.61
C ARG A 103 19.48 4.99 6.49
N ALA A 104 18.19 5.10 6.19
CA ALA A 104 17.71 6.02 5.15
C ALA A 104 17.89 7.47 5.56
N GLU A 105 17.61 7.81 6.84
CA GLU A 105 17.85 9.15 7.37
C GLU A 105 19.34 9.52 7.32
N GLU A 106 20.22 8.57 7.66
CA GLU A 106 21.65 8.76 7.60
C GLU A 106 22.13 9.06 6.17
N ARG A 107 21.63 8.31 5.18
CA ARG A 107 21.96 8.55 3.77
C ARG A 107 21.50 9.93 3.29
N LEU A 108 20.33 10.39 3.75
CA LEU A 108 19.81 11.71 3.38
C LEU A 108 20.63 12.86 3.98
N ARG A 109 21.29 12.64 5.11
CA ARG A 109 22.19 13.64 5.71
C ARG A 109 23.52 13.74 4.99
N GLN A 110 23.91 12.70 4.27
CA GLN A 110 25.17 12.71 3.50
C GLN A 110 24.97 13.42 2.17
N LYS A 111 26.01 14.08 1.67
CA LYS A 111 25.98 14.68 0.34
C LYS A 111 26.08 13.57 -0.70
N GLN A 112 24.98 13.27 -1.34
CA GLN A 112 24.88 12.21 -2.35
C GLN A 112 24.48 12.80 -3.71
N SER A 113 24.60 12.00 -4.77
CA SER A 113 24.06 12.36 -6.07
C SER A 113 22.53 12.47 -6.00
N ILE A 114 21.93 13.16 -6.96
CA ILE A 114 20.47 13.32 -7.03
C ILE A 114 19.78 11.94 -7.07
N HIS A 115 20.36 11.01 -7.83
CA HIS A 115 19.80 9.65 -7.94
C HIS A 115 19.79 8.93 -6.58
N GLU A 116 20.89 8.96 -5.86
CA GLU A 116 20.99 8.35 -4.52
C GLU A 116 20.07 9.03 -3.52
N TYR A 117 19.91 10.34 -3.62
CA TYR A 117 18.98 11.09 -2.77
C TYR A 117 17.55 10.59 -2.93
N TYR A 118 17.05 10.48 -4.16
CA TYR A 118 15.69 10.00 -4.40
C TYR A 118 15.50 8.55 -3.98
N HIS A 119 16.51 7.71 -4.19
CA HIS A 119 16.45 6.31 -3.76
C HIS A 119 16.35 6.20 -2.22
N SER A 120 17.14 6.99 -1.50
CA SER A 120 17.13 7.02 -0.03
C SER A 120 15.81 7.57 0.52
N ARG A 121 15.24 8.56 -0.16
CA ARG A 121 13.93 9.13 0.19
C ARG A 121 12.81 8.10 0.10
N ALA A 122 12.82 7.30 -0.96
CA ALA A 122 11.83 6.22 -1.13
C ALA A 122 11.98 5.14 -0.04
N ALA A 123 13.22 4.78 0.31
CA ALA A 123 13.49 3.81 1.38
C ALA A 123 12.99 4.32 2.74
N LEU A 124 13.18 5.61 3.02
CA LEU A 124 12.67 6.22 4.26
C LEU A 124 11.14 6.19 4.29
N ALA A 125 10.49 6.54 3.19
CA ALA A 125 9.03 6.50 3.11
C ALA A 125 8.47 5.11 3.37
N ARG A 126 9.10 4.06 2.82
CA ARG A 126 8.72 2.67 3.08
C ARG A 126 8.84 2.31 4.56
N ALA A 127 9.96 2.65 5.19
CA ALA A 127 10.21 2.34 6.59
C ALA A 127 9.21 3.06 7.50
N MET A 128 8.93 4.33 7.23
CA MET A 128 7.96 5.11 8.00
C MET A 128 6.55 4.55 7.85
N ALA A 129 6.15 4.14 6.66
CA ALA A 129 4.84 3.53 6.42
C ALA A 129 4.66 2.23 7.20
N ARG A 130 5.70 1.39 7.25
CA ARG A 130 5.69 0.14 8.02
C ARG A 130 5.54 0.39 9.51
N LEU A 131 6.30 1.34 10.06
CA LEU A 131 6.21 1.69 11.48
C LEU A 131 4.85 2.25 11.84
N LYS A 132 4.30 3.14 11.00
CA LYS A 132 2.99 3.70 11.21
C LYS A 132 1.90 2.63 11.20
N ALA A 133 1.96 1.67 10.28
CA ALA A 133 1.03 0.56 10.21
C ALA A 133 1.08 -0.30 11.48
N CYS A 134 2.27 -0.59 11.99
CA CYS A 134 2.44 -1.35 13.24
C CYS A 134 1.85 -0.62 14.45
N LEU A 135 2.08 0.69 14.55
CA LEU A 135 1.55 1.50 15.64
C LEU A 135 0.02 1.56 15.62
N LEU A 136 -0.57 1.76 14.45
CA LEU A 136 -2.03 1.80 14.29
C LEU A 136 -2.67 0.45 14.62
N TYR A 137 -2.01 -0.65 14.22
CA TYR A 137 -2.54 -1.98 14.43
C TYR A 137 -2.48 -2.40 15.91
N THR A 138 -1.43 -2.02 16.63
CA THR A 138 -1.27 -2.37 18.05
C THR A 138 -2.08 -1.49 18.97
N SER A 139 -2.39 -0.24 18.59
CA SER A 139 -3.16 0.66 19.44
C SER A 139 -4.65 0.31 19.49
N ASP A 140 -5.14 -0.50 18.57
CA ASP A 140 -6.53 -0.96 18.52
C ASP A 140 -6.76 -2.27 19.30
N ALA A 141 -5.74 -2.81 19.90
CA ALA A 141 -5.82 -4.08 20.64
C ALA A 141 -6.36 -3.87 22.06
#